data_9fde4d15b85649c75ed547b1182434c2
#
_entry.id   9fde4d15b85649c75ed547b1182434c2
#
_cell.length_a   1.000
_cell.length_b   1.000
_cell.length_c   1.000
_cell.angle_alpha   90.00
_cell.angle_beta   90.00
_cell.angle_gamma   90.00
#
_symmetry.space_group_name_H-M   'P 1'
#
loop_
_entity.id
_entity.type
_entity.pdbx_description
1 polymer ?
#
loop_
_entity_poly.entity_id
_entity_poly.type
_entity_poly.pdbx_seq_one_letter_code
_entity_poly.pdbx_strand_id
1 'polypeptide(L)'
;EIASCLVGSEMCIRDRCYTVIENKRKMCMIYKSILLILGYLYGTMLTATFVVKHSTGNDVSKIGSGNPGMANVMEHIGKKEGVLVLAGDILKVIVAGILGRLLFPDKTWHDIFLYTGFGAIFGHNYPLWRKGKGGKGVTVTCTWLILTFGVLGAICCIIGGMVVLLTGWLPLGAVVIPALAIPTVYFIHGKSIELVCVLIATVLMLIRHRKGIYRIIHGEEPLHLKLKR
;
A
#
# COMPACT_ATOMS: atom_id res chain seq x y z
N GLU A 1 52.21 4.45 32.67
CA GLU A 1 51.70 3.11 32.33
C GLU A 1 50.19 2.97 32.61
N ILE A 2 49.65 3.45 33.75
CA ILE A 2 48.21 3.36 34.07
C ILE A 2 47.34 4.19 33.08
N ALA A 3 47.78 5.36 32.66
CA ALA A 3 47.05 6.21 31.72
C ALA A 3 46.96 5.60 30.31
N SER A 4 47.96 4.88 29.85
CA SER A 4 47.95 4.20 28.54
C SER A 4 47.04 2.96 28.55
N CYS A 5 46.91 2.25 29.67
CA CYS A 5 45.96 1.15 29.83
C CYS A 5 44.51 1.62 29.87
N LEU A 6 44.21 2.77 30.49
CA LEU A 6 42.88 3.37 30.53
C LEU A 6 42.43 3.84 29.15
N VAL A 7 43.28 4.53 28.40
CA VAL A 7 42.99 4.97 27.04
C VAL A 7 42.75 3.79 26.08
N GLY A 8 43.51 2.71 26.20
CA GLY A 8 43.30 1.49 25.43
C GLY A 8 42.00 0.77 25.76
N SER A 9 41.55 0.78 27.03
CA SER A 9 40.29 0.16 27.44
C SER A 9 39.08 0.99 26.97
N GLU A 10 39.12 2.31 27.04
CA GLU A 10 38.06 3.19 26.55
C GLU A 10 37.91 3.10 25.03
N MET A 11 39.01 3.02 24.29
CA MET A 11 39.00 2.83 22.84
C MET A 11 38.40 1.49 22.45
N CYS A 12 38.71 0.43 23.15
CA CYS A 12 38.16 -0.91 22.92
C CYS A 12 36.66 -1.01 23.27
N ILE A 13 36.21 -0.31 24.33
CA ILE A 13 34.79 -0.22 24.67
C ILE A 13 34.03 0.57 23.59
N ARG A 14 34.56 1.69 23.14
CA ARG A 14 33.97 2.51 22.07
C ARG A 14 33.85 1.73 20.78
N ASP A 15 34.86 1.00 20.36
CA ASP A 15 34.85 0.20 19.14
C ASP A 15 33.85 -0.95 19.21
N ARG A 16 33.69 -1.61 20.34
CA ARG A 16 32.65 -2.62 20.57
C ARG A 16 31.26 -2.01 20.54
N CYS A 17 31.05 -0.85 21.15
CA CYS A 17 29.76 -0.13 21.07
C CYS A 17 29.43 0.25 19.63
N TYR A 18 30.38 0.76 18.84
CA TYR A 18 30.19 1.07 17.43
C TYR A 18 29.79 -0.16 16.62
N THR A 19 30.48 -1.27 16.79
CA THR A 19 30.19 -2.54 16.09
C THR A 19 28.81 -3.08 16.45
N VAL A 20 28.39 -3.01 17.71
CA VAL A 20 27.05 -3.44 18.15
C VAL A 20 25.96 -2.55 17.55
N ILE A 21 26.17 -1.23 17.54
CA ILE A 21 25.21 -0.28 16.95
C ILE A 21 25.08 -0.49 15.44
N GLU A 22 26.20 -0.66 14.76
CA GLU A 22 26.21 -0.90 13.31
C GLU A 22 25.54 -2.22 12.94
N ASN A 23 25.79 -3.29 13.69
CA ASN A 23 25.11 -4.57 13.48
C ASN A 23 23.60 -4.48 13.73
N LYS A 24 23.15 -3.74 14.77
CA LYS A 24 21.73 -3.47 14.98
C LYS A 24 21.10 -2.70 13.83
N ARG A 25 21.80 -1.68 13.28
CA ARG A 25 21.32 -0.93 12.10
C ARG A 25 21.22 -1.82 10.87
N LYS A 26 22.22 -2.65 10.60
CA LYS A 26 22.22 -3.61 9.48
C LYS A 26 21.05 -4.59 9.60
N MET A 27 20.85 -5.19 10.77
CA MET A 27 19.71 -6.09 11.03
C MET A 27 18.37 -5.37 10.85
N CYS A 28 18.27 -4.11 11.32
CA CYS A 28 17.08 -3.29 11.16
C CYS A 28 16.75 -3.04 9.67
N MET A 29 17.73 -2.76 8.84
CA MET A 29 17.53 -2.58 7.40
C MET A 29 17.17 -3.89 6.70
N ILE A 30 17.78 -4.99 7.07
CA ILE A 30 17.55 -6.31 6.46
C ILE A 30 16.09 -6.75 6.66
N TYR A 31 15.55 -6.72 7.89
CA TYR A 31 14.17 -7.18 8.10
C TYR A 31 13.15 -6.28 7.38
N LYS A 32 13.37 -4.96 7.36
CA LYS A 32 12.51 -4.02 6.62
C LYS A 32 12.50 -4.31 5.12
N SER A 33 13.67 -4.56 4.55
CA SER A 33 13.81 -4.93 3.13
C SER A 33 13.11 -6.25 2.81
N ILE A 34 13.25 -7.27 3.68
CA ILE A 34 12.56 -8.55 3.52
C ILE A 34 11.04 -8.34 3.54
N LEU A 35 10.52 -7.57 4.49
CA LEU A 35 9.09 -7.27 4.59
C LEU A 35 8.57 -6.51 3.35
N LEU A 36 9.33 -5.53 2.85
CA LEU A 36 9.00 -4.81 1.61
C LEU A 36 8.93 -5.75 0.40
N ILE A 37 9.93 -6.63 0.25
CA ILE A 37 9.98 -7.60 -0.85
C ILE A 37 8.83 -8.60 -0.73
N LEU A 38 8.56 -9.12 0.46
CA LEU A 38 7.45 -10.02 0.74
C LEU A 38 6.12 -9.36 0.34
N GLY A 39 5.89 -8.14 0.80
CA GLY A 39 4.72 -7.35 0.44
C GLY A 39 4.63 -7.12 -1.06
N TYR A 40 5.72 -6.74 -1.71
CA TYR A 40 5.78 -6.56 -3.16
C TYR A 40 5.36 -7.83 -3.89
N LEU A 41 5.92 -8.98 -3.56
CA LEU A 41 5.61 -10.26 -4.21
C LEU A 41 4.12 -10.59 -4.11
N TYR A 42 3.53 -10.50 -2.91
CA TYR A 42 2.08 -10.69 -2.73
C TYR A 42 1.26 -9.62 -3.46
N GLY A 43 1.69 -8.37 -3.42
CA GLY A 43 1.06 -7.26 -4.14
C GLY A 43 0.92 -7.51 -5.63
N THR A 44 1.92 -8.14 -6.25
CA THR A 44 1.93 -8.43 -7.68
C THR A 44 0.90 -9.48 -8.10
N MET A 45 0.34 -10.25 -7.17
CA MET A 45 -0.77 -11.17 -7.42
C MET A 45 -2.04 -10.35 -7.70
N LEU A 46 -2.31 -10.09 -8.97
CA LEU A 46 -3.48 -9.34 -9.41
C LEU A 46 -4.70 -10.26 -9.44
N THR A 47 -5.51 -10.23 -8.39
CA THR A 47 -6.72 -11.08 -8.23
C THR A 47 -7.65 -10.95 -9.44
N ALA A 48 -7.82 -9.74 -9.97
CA ALA A 48 -8.65 -9.49 -11.16
C ALA A 48 -8.21 -10.31 -12.39
N THR A 49 -6.92 -10.56 -12.56
CA THR A 49 -6.42 -11.37 -13.69
C THR A 49 -6.91 -12.82 -13.59
N PHE A 50 -6.88 -13.40 -12.40
CA PHE A 50 -7.33 -14.76 -12.17
C PHE A 50 -8.86 -14.86 -12.28
N VAL A 51 -9.60 -13.96 -11.62
CA VAL A 51 -11.06 -13.94 -11.63
C VAL A 51 -11.59 -13.76 -13.05
N VAL A 52 -11.08 -12.78 -13.81
CA VAL A 52 -11.52 -12.51 -15.18
C VAL A 52 -11.20 -13.67 -16.10
N LYS A 53 -10.00 -14.24 -16.00
CA LYS A 53 -9.59 -15.40 -16.81
C LYS A 53 -10.48 -16.61 -16.57
N HIS A 54 -10.84 -16.87 -15.31
CA HIS A 54 -11.72 -17.98 -14.95
C HIS A 54 -13.17 -17.74 -15.40
N SER A 55 -13.71 -16.53 -15.26
CA SER A 55 -15.12 -16.23 -15.57
C SER A 55 -15.39 -16.04 -17.06
N THR A 56 -14.41 -15.54 -17.84
CA THR A 56 -14.63 -15.15 -19.25
C THR A 56 -13.67 -15.79 -20.25
N GLY A 57 -12.63 -16.47 -19.80
CA GLY A 57 -11.53 -16.96 -20.65
C GLY A 57 -10.60 -15.87 -21.18
N ASN A 58 -10.90 -14.58 -20.98
CA ASN A 58 -10.16 -13.45 -21.53
C ASN A 58 -9.09 -12.91 -20.55
N ASP A 59 -8.14 -12.11 -21.07
CA ASP A 59 -7.25 -11.30 -20.23
C ASP A 59 -7.97 -10.04 -19.76
N VAL A 60 -7.76 -9.64 -18.51
CA VAL A 60 -8.36 -8.45 -17.90
C VAL A 60 -8.03 -7.16 -18.66
N SER A 61 -6.93 -7.10 -19.38
CA SER A 61 -6.56 -5.94 -20.20
C SER A 61 -7.50 -5.70 -21.39
N LYS A 62 -8.31 -6.71 -21.77
CA LYS A 62 -9.30 -6.64 -22.85
C LYS A 62 -10.71 -6.28 -22.33
N ILE A 63 -10.89 -6.13 -21.01
CA ILE A 63 -12.19 -5.88 -20.38
C ILE A 63 -12.27 -4.41 -19.95
N GLY A 64 -13.29 -3.70 -20.44
CA GLY A 64 -13.58 -2.31 -20.09
C GLY A 64 -12.35 -1.39 -20.18
N SER A 65 -11.96 -0.77 -19.08
CA SER A 65 -10.79 0.11 -19.02
C SER A 65 -9.44 -0.63 -19.08
N GLY A 66 -9.42 -1.96 -19.07
CA GLY A 66 -8.21 -2.79 -18.99
C GLY A 66 -7.53 -2.75 -17.62
N ASN A 67 -8.06 -2.03 -16.65
CA ASN A 67 -7.50 -1.93 -15.31
C ASN A 67 -7.81 -3.19 -14.48
N PRO A 68 -6.81 -3.89 -13.91
CA PRO A 68 -7.04 -5.09 -13.11
C PRO A 68 -7.45 -4.74 -11.68
N GLY A 69 -8.64 -4.16 -11.50
CA GLY A 69 -9.19 -3.77 -10.21
C GLY A 69 -10.69 -4.03 -10.11
N MET A 70 -11.18 -4.03 -8.85
CA MET A 70 -12.57 -4.34 -8.51
C MET A 70 -13.57 -3.56 -9.34
N ALA A 71 -13.45 -2.24 -9.46
CA ALA A 71 -14.44 -1.39 -10.15
C ALA A 71 -14.62 -1.78 -11.61
N ASN A 72 -13.52 -2.00 -12.36
CA ASN A 72 -13.57 -2.43 -13.74
C ASN A 72 -14.26 -3.80 -13.90
N VAL A 73 -13.92 -4.74 -13.03
CA VAL A 73 -14.50 -6.09 -13.06
C VAL A 73 -15.98 -6.07 -12.68
N MET A 74 -16.34 -5.30 -11.64
CA MET A 74 -17.74 -5.17 -11.21
C MET A 74 -18.64 -4.55 -12.28
N GLU A 75 -18.12 -3.55 -12.99
CA GLU A 75 -18.86 -2.81 -14.03
C GLU A 75 -19.07 -3.64 -15.32
N HIS A 76 -18.06 -4.43 -15.74
CA HIS A 76 -18.05 -5.05 -17.06
C HIS A 76 -18.26 -6.57 -17.04
N ILE A 77 -18.13 -7.23 -15.89
CA ILE A 77 -18.31 -8.69 -15.76
C ILE A 77 -19.47 -8.99 -14.82
N GLY A 78 -19.39 -8.48 -13.58
CA GLY A 78 -20.45 -8.71 -12.61
C GLY A 78 -20.05 -8.33 -11.19
N LYS A 79 -21.09 -8.16 -10.34
CA LYS A 79 -20.91 -7.79 -8.94
C LYS A 79 -20.18 -8.86 -8.14
N LYS A 80 -20.47 -10.14 -8.40
CA LYS A 80 -19.84 -11.28 -7.72
C LYS A 80 -18.34 -11.30 -7.98
N GLU A 81 -17.94 -11.19 -9.23
CA GLU A 81 -16.56 -11.16 -9.67
C GLU A 81 -15.81 -9.95 -9.11
N GLY A 82 -16.45 -8.78 -9.10
CA GLY A 82 -15.90 -7.57 -8.48
C GLY A 82 -15.65 -7.74 -6.97
N VAL A 83 -16.58 -8.37 -6.24
CA VAL A 83 -16.42 -8.67 -4.80
C VAL A 83 -15.29 -9.68 -4.57
N LEU A 84 -15.15 -10.69 -5.43
CA LEU A 84 -14.03 -11.64 -5.35
C LEU A 84 -12.68 -10.94 -5.55
N VAL A 85 -12.61 -9.99 -6.48
CA VAL A 85 -11.40 -9.16 -6.67
C VAL A 85 -11.11 -8.32 -5.44
N LEU A 86 -12.12 -7.67 -4.86
CA LEU A 86 -12.00 -6.90 -3.63
C LEU A 86 -11.43 -7.75 -2.49
N ALA A 87 -12.07 -8.91 -2.25
CA ALA A 87 -11.67 -9.83 -1.20
C ALA A 87 -10.23 -10.33 -1.37
N GLY A 88 -9.84 -10.72 -2.59
CA GLY A 88 -8.48 -11.17 -2.87
C GLY A 88 -7.43 -10.06 -2.74
N ASP A 89 -7.77 -8.81 -3.10
CA ASP A 89 -6.86 -7.68 -2.95
C ASP A 89 -6.67 -7.29 -1.46
N ILE A 90 -7.69 -7.48 -0.62
CA ILE A 90 -7.58 -7.35 0.85
C ILE A 90 -6.74 -8.51 1.41
N LEU A 91 -7.09 -9.73 1.05
CA LEU A 91 -6.49 -10.95 1.59
C LEU A 91 -4.98 -11.01 1.34
N LYS A 92 -4.50 -10.62 0.16
CA LYS A 92 -3.06 -10.64 -0.16
C LYS A 92 -2.24 -9.74 0.76
N VAL A 93 -2.78 -8.58 1.21
CA VAL A 93 -2.09 -7.69 2.17
C VAL A 93 -2.06 -8.34 3.55
N ILE A 94 -3.18 -8.93 3.98
CA ILE A 94 -3.27 -9.63 5.27
C ILE A 94 -2.30 -10.81 5.31
N VAL A 95 -2.29 -11.65 4.27
CA VAL A 95 -1.41 -12.83 4.20
C VAL A 95 0.06 -12.41 4.21
N ALA A 96 0.45 -11.37 3.45
CA ALA A 96 1.81 -10.84 3.49
C ALA A 96 2.20 -10.38 4.90
N GLY A 97 1.29 -9.72 5.63
CA GLY A 97 1.51 -9.32 7.02
C GLY A 97 1.64 -10.51 7.97
N ILE A 98 0.77 -11.50 7.86
CA ILE A 98 0.83 -12.73 8.69
C ILE A 98 2.17 -13.45 8.49
N LEU A 99 2.58 -13.64 7.24
CA LEU A 99 3.87 -14.27 6.93
C LEU A 99 5.04 -13.42 7.42
N GLY A 100 4.96 -12.10 7.31
CA GLY A 100 5.94 -11.19 7.88
C GLY A 100 6.05 -11.34 9.41
N ARG A 101 4.92 -11.51 10.11
CA ARG A 101 4.87 -11.74 11.55
C ARG A 101 5.46 -13.10 11.95
N LEU A 102 5.24 -14.12 11.14
CA LEU A 102 5.85 -15.45 11.37
C LEU A 102 7.37 -15.42 11.18
N LEU A 103 7.88 -14.65 10.21
CA LEU A 103 9.31 -14.49 9.97
C LEU A 103 9.99 -13.63 11.04
N PHE A 104 9.28 -12.62 11.58
CA PHE A 104 9.81 -11.66 12.55
C PHE A 104 8.87 -11.53 13.77
N PRO A 105 8.80 -12.54 14.63
CA PRO A 105 7.87 -12.59 15.76
C PRO A 105 8.15 -11.57 16.86
N ASP A 106 9.32 -10.96 16.88
CA ASP A 106 9.71 -9.89 17.80
C ASP A 106 9.27 -8.48 17.36
N LYS A 107 8.80 -8.32 16.12
CA LYS A 107 8.37 -7.03 15.59
C LYS A 107 6.90 -6.77 15.87
N THR A 108 6.52 -5.48 16.00
CA THR A 108 5.12 -5.08 16.18
C THR A 108 4.29 -5.32 14.93
N TRP A 109 2.97 -5.51 15.07
CA TRP A 109 2.06 -5.56 13.93
C TRP A 109 2.10 -4.28 13.10
N HIS A 110 2.31 -3.13 13.75
CA HIS A 110 2.49 -1.84 13.08
C HIS A 110 3.68 -1.88 12.12
N ASP A 111 4.87 -2.26 12.59
CA ASP A 111 6.07 -2.36 11.75
C ASP A 111 5.88 -3.36 10.60
N ILE A 112 5.28 -4.51 10.90
CA ILE A 112 5.02 -5.55 9.90
C ILE A 112 4.14 -5.01 8.78
N PHE A 113 2.95 -4.46 9.10
CA PHE A 113 2.04 -3.96 8.08
C PHE A 113 2.54 -2.69 7.40
N LEU A 114 3.31 -1.83 8.11
CA LEU A 114 3.93 -0.67 7.49
C LEU A 114 4.75 -1.06 6.27
N TYR A 115 5.64 -2.04 6.40
CA TYR A 115 6.54 -2.43 5.31
C TYR A 115 5.90 -3.42 4.34
N THR A 116 5.20 -4.45 4.81
CA THR A 116 4.55 -5.43 3.90
C THR A 116 3.44 -4.79 3.08
N GLY A 117 2.57 -4.00 3.71
CA GLY A 117 1.48 -3.34 3.00
C GLY A 117 1.97 -2.26 2.03
N PHE A 118 3.00 -1.49 2.43
CA PHE A 118 3.63 -0.54 1.52
C PHE A 118 4.27 -1.23 0.31
N GLY A 119 4.98 -2.34 0.52
CA GLY A 119 5.49 -3.20 -0.56
C GLY A 119 4.37 -3.71 -1.47
N ALA A 120 3.22 -4.11 -0.88
CA ALA A 120 2.07 -4.61 -1.64
C ALA A 120 1.44 -3.53 -2.55
N ILE A 121 1.47 -2.25 -2.16
CA ILE A 121 1.03 -1.14 -3.02
C ILE A 121 1.88 -1.08 -4.28
N PHE A 122 3.21 -1.13 -4.15
CA PHE A 122 4.12 -1.14 -5.31
C PHE A 122 3.91 -2.37 -6.19
N GLY A 123 3.81 -3.56 -5.58
CA GLY A 123 3.58 -4.80 -6.31
C GLY A 123 2.28 -4.77 -7.11
N HIS A 124 1.19 -4.29 -6.52
CA HIS A 124 -0.11 -4.17 -7.18
C HIS A 124 -0.09 -3.16 -8.32
N ASN A 125 0.59 -2.02 -8.14
CA ASN A 125 0.62 -0.95 -9.14
C ASN A 125 1.60 -1.24 -10.29
N TYR A 126 2.72 -1.91 -9.99
CA TYR A 126 3.82 -2.14 -10.92
C TYR A 126 4.35 -3.58 -10.84
N PRO A 127 3.54 -4.59 -11.16
CA PRO A 127 3.98 -5.99 -11.17
C PRO A 127 4.99 -6.24 -12.28
N LEU A 128 6.16 -6.81 -11.94
CA LEU A 128 7.25 -7.04 -12.90
C LEU A 128 6.82 -7.93 -14.08
N TRP A 129 6.12 -9.03 -13.81
CA TRP A 129 5.69 -9.98 -14.86
C TRP A 129 4.60 -9.44 -15.79
N ARG A 130 3.98 -8.31 -15.47
CA ARG A 130 3.10 -7.57 -16.39
C ARG A 130 3.73 -6.29 -16.93
N LYS A 131 5.08 -6.20 -16.93
CA LYS A 131 5.82 -5.03 -17.40
C LYS A 131 5.34 -3.73 -16.77
N GLY A 132 5.05 -3.76 -15.46
CA GLY A 132 4.54 -2.61 -14.69
C GLY A 132 3.08 -2.22 -14.97
N LYS A 133 2.31 -3.02 -15.72
CA LYS A 133 0.89 -2.77 -16.01
C LYS A 133 0.00 -3.41 -14.94
N GLY A 134 -0.03 -2.82 -13.75
CA GLY A 134 -0.86 -3.24 -12.63
C GLY A 134 -2.15 -2.44 -12.47
N GLY A 135 -2.79 -2.61 -11.31
CA GLY A 135 -3.98 -1.89 -10.89
C GLY A 135 -3.70 -0.46 -10.43
N LYS A 136 -4.73 0.20 -9.89
CA LYS A 136 -4.63 1.55 -9.32
C LYS A 136 -4.32 1.56 -7.81
N GLY A 137 -4.47 0.42 -7.14
CA GLY A 137 -4.05 0.21 -5.77
C GLY A 137 -4.96 0.76 -4.68
N VAL A 138 -6.18 1.21 -4.98
CA VAL A 138 -7.08 1.82 -3.99
C VAL A 138 -7.37 0.84 -2.84
N THR A 139 -7.86 -0.35 -3.15
CA THR A 139 -8.17 -1.39 -2.13
C THR A 139 -6.94 -1.76 -1.30
N VAL A 140 -5.79 -1.97 -1.95
CA VAL A 140 -4.53 -2.32 -1.28
C VAL A 140 -4.08 -1.19 -0.35
N THR A 141 -4.20 0.08 -0.79
CA THR A 141 -3.86 1.25 0.03
C THR A 141 -4.82 1.41 1.21
N CYS A 142 -6.13 1.23 1.01
CA CYS A 142 -7.10 1.24 2.11
C CYS A 142 -6.79 0.15 3.14
N THR A 143 -6.55 -1.07 2.69
CA THR A 143 -6.20 -2.19 3.57
C THR A 143 -4.92 -1.91 4.35
N TRP A 144 -3.89 -1.39 3.67
CA TRP A 144 -2.65 -0.97 4.30
C TRP A 144 -2.86 0.09 5.38
N LEU A 145 -3.59 1.17 5.07
CA LEU A 145 -3.87 2.25 6.03
C LEU A 145 -4.63 1.74 7.26
N ILE A 146 -5.63 0.88 7.06
CA ILE A 146 -6.42 0.31 8.17
C ILE A 146 -5.56 -0.60 9.04
N LEU A 147 -4.76 -1.48 8.46
CA LEU A 147 -3.94 -2.45 9.20
C LEU A 147 -2.75 -1.78 9.90
N THR A 148 -2.22 -0.66 9.34
CA THR A 148 -1.09 0.07 9.93
C THR A 148 -1.53 1.09 10.97
N PHE A 149 -2.56 1.90 10.65
CA PHE A 149 -2.97 3.05 11.47
C PHE A 149 -4.32 2.84 12.18
N GLY A 150 -4.91 1.64 12.08
CA GLY A 150 -6.15 1.28 12.78
C GLY A 150 -7.33 2.18 12.43
N VAL A 151 -7.99 2.70 13.46
CA VAL A 151 -9.18 3.54 13.34
C VAL A 151 -8.94 4.79 12.48
N LEU A 152 -7.76 5.39 12.57
CA LEU A 152 -7.43 6.59 11.79
C LEU A 152 -7.35 6.28 10.29
N GLY A 153 -6.75 5.15 9.93
CA GLY A 153 -6.75 4.66 8.55
C GLY A 153 -8.17 4.38 8.04
N ALA A 154 -9.03 3.79 8.89
CA ALA A 154 -10.42 3.55 8.56
C ALA A 154 -11.20 4.85 8.33
N ILE A 155 -11.00 5.87 9.18
CA ILE A 155 -11.63 7.19 9.01
C ILE A 155 -11.24 7.82 7.66
N CYS A 156 -9.95 7.78 7.29
CA CYS A 156 -9.49 8.28 5.98
C CYS A 156 -10.21 7.55 4.83
N CYS A 157 -10.35 6.22 4.92
CA CYS A 157 -11.06 5.43 3.92
C CYS A 157 -12.55 5.76 3.85
N ILE A 158 -13.21 5.95 4.99
CA ILE A 158 -14.64 6.33 5.06
C ILE A 158 -14.84 7.70 4.42
N ILE A 159 -14.02 8.70 4.77
CA ILE A 159 -14.14 10.05 4.19
C ILE A 159 -13.90 10.01 2.68
N GLY A 160 -12.89 9.30 2.19
CA GLY A 160 -12.66 9.15 0.76
C GLY A 160 -13.81 8.42 0.05
N GLY A 161 -14.39 7.40 0.69
CA GLY A 161 -15.62 6.75 0.22
C GLY A 161 -16.82 7.70 0.16
N MET A 162 -17.01 8.55 1.17
CA MET A 162 -18.04 9.60 1.19
C MET A 162 -17.84 10.59 0.05
N VAL A 163 -16.60 11.00 -0.25
CA VAL A 163 -16.29 11.85 -1.39
C VAL A 163 -16.75 11.20 -2.70
N VAL A 164 -16.53 9.87 -2.88
CA VAL A 164 -17.02 9.14 -4.07
C VAL A 164 -18.55 9.15 -4.11
N LEU A 165 -19.21 8.89 -2.97
CA LEU A 165 -20.69 8.87 -2.91
C LEU A 165 -21.30 10.23 -3.23
N LEU A 166 -20.72 11.32 -2.74
CA LEU A 166 -21.22 12.67 -2.92
C LEU A 166 -20.94 13.23 -4.32
N THR A 167 -19.77 12.92 -4.89
CA THR A 167 -19.34 13.49 -6.19
C THR A 167 -19.61 12.56 -7.37
N GLY A 168 -19.73 11.26 -7.15
CA GLY A 168 -19.75 10.23 -8.18
C GLY A 168 -18.37 9.94 -8.80
N TRP A 169 -17.32 10.63 -8.38
CA TRP A 169 -15.97 10.55 -8.96
C TRP A 169 -15.03 9.63 -8.16
N LEU A 170 -14.89 8.42 -8.63
CA LEU A 170 -14.01 7.42 -8.02
C LEU A 170 -12.52 7.87 -7.95
N PRO A 171 -11.95 8.54 -8.99
CA PRO A 171 -10.56 9.01 -8.92
C PRO A 171 -10.33 10.05 -7.82
N LEU A 172 -11.30 10.92 -7.54
CA LEU A 172 -11.17 11.95 -6.51
C LEU A 172 -11.11 11.33 -5.11
N GLY A 173 -12.07 10.47 -4.77
CA GLY A 173 -12.09 9.80 -3.48
C GLY A 173 -10.84 8.93 -3.25
N ALA A 174 -10.37 8.24 -4.31
CA ALA A 174 -9.17 7.43 -4.23
C ALA A 174 -7.91 8.22 -3.84
N VAL A 175 -7.77 9.46 -4.34
CA VAL A 175 -6.64 10.34 -4.01
C VAL A 175 -6.81 10.96 -2.62
N VAL A 176 -8.04 11.31 -2.25
CA VAL A 176 -8.36 11.90 -0.93
C VAL A 176 -7.96 10.97 0.22
N ILE A 177 -8.15 9.66 0.06
CA ILE A 177 -7.85 8.65 1.11
C ILE A 177 -6.41 8.79 1.66
N PRO A 178 -5.35 8.58 0.88
CA PRO A 178 -3.99 8.70 1.40
C PRO A 178 -3.59 10.16 1.68
N ALA A 179 -4.19 11.16 0.99
CA ALA A 179 -3.91 12.57 1.25
C ALA A 179 -4.37 12.99 2.66
N LEU A 180 -5.51 12.51 3.14
CA LEU A 180 -5.99 12.75 4.50
C LEU A 180 -5.11 12.08 5.56
N ALA A 181 -4.44 10.98 5.23
CA ALA A 181 -3.54 10.32 6.16
C ALA A 181 -2.25 11.15 6.40
N ILE A 182 -1.86 12.08 5.52
CA ILE A 182 -0.66 12.90 5.66
C ILE A 182 -0.72 13.75 6.96
N PRO A 183 -1.69 14.66 7.14
CA PRO A 183 -1.76 15.44 8.37
C PRO A 183 -1.94 14.57 9.60
N THR A 184 -2.77 13.52 9.51
CA THR A 184 -3.03 12.59 10.61
C THR A 184 -1.74 11.92 11.11
N VAL A 185 -0.93 11.38 10.20
CA VAL A 185 0.33 10.72 10.55
C VAL A 185 1.36 11.74 11.02
N TYR A 186 1.40 12.94 10.42
CA TYR A 186 2.31 13.99 10.87
C TYR A 186 2.04 14.43 12.32
N PHE A 187 0.78 14.61 12.72
CA PHE A 187 0.43 15.02 14.08
C PHE A 187 0.72 13.93 15.11
N ILE A 188 0.67 12.65 14.76
CA ILE A 188 0.86 11.53 15.70
C ILE A 188 2.32 11.08 15.75
N HIS A 189 2.98 10.96 14.60
CA HIS A 189 4.33 10.37 14.47
C HIS A 189 5.39 11.41 14.11
N GLY A 190 5.02 12.66 13.83
CA GLY A 190 5.95 13.72 13.42
C GLY A 190 6.62 13.43 12.08
N LYS A 191 7.88 13.86 11.95
CA LYS A 191 8.73 13.59 10.76
C LYS A 191 9.29 12.17 10.84
N SER A 192 8.52 11.20 10.43
CA SER A 192 8.78 9.77 10.58
C SER A 192 8.81 9.03 9.25
N ILE A 193 9.19 7.76 9.28
CA ILE A 193 9.18 6.89 8.09
C ILE A 193 7.74 6.62 7.62
N GLU A 194 6.79 6.55 8.54
CA GLU A 194 5.36 6.42 8.26
C GLU A 194 4.85 7.57 7.39
N LEU A 195 5.24 8.81 7.74
CA LEU A 195 4.91 9.99 6.95
C LEU A 195 5.49 9.89 5.53
N VAL A 196 6.74 9.47 5.40
CA VAL A 196 7.38 9.27 4.08
C VAL A 196 6.62 8.22 3.27
N CYS A 197 6.24 7.09 3.88
CA CYS A 197 5.46 6.04 3.21
C CYS A 197 4.10 6.57 2.73
N VAL A 198 3.39 7.34 3.56
CA VAL A 198 2.08 7.93 3.21
C VAL A 198 2.22 8.98 2.09
N LEU A 199 3.25 9.82 2.13
CA LEU A 199 3.53 10.79 1.06
C LEU A 199 3.78 10.07 -0.27
N ILE A 200 4.61 9.03 -0.27
CA ILE A 200 4.89 8.25 -1.49
C ILE A 200 3.62 7.54 -1.98
N ALA A 201 2.83 6.93 -1.08
CA ALA A 201 1.56 6.30 -1.45
C ALA A 201 0.58 7.31 -2.07
N THR A 202 0.53 8.55 -1.55
CA THR A 202 -0.30 9.63 -2.10
C THR A 202 0.15 10.01 -3.51
N VAL A 203 1.45 10.20 -3.72
CA VAL A 203 2.02 10.50 -5.04
C VAL A 203 1.74 9.38 -6.04
N LEU A 204 1.92 8.11 -5.63
CA LEU A 204 1.58 6.95 -6.45
C LEU A 204 0.10 6.94 -6.82
N MET A 205 -0.79 7.24 -5.87
CA MET A 205 -2.23 7.31 -6.11
C MET A 205 -2.58 8.40 -7.13
N LEU A 206 -1.99 9.59 -7.01
CA LEU A 206 -2.12 10.68 -7.99
C LEU A 206 -1.66 10.24 -9.39
N ILE A 207 -0.48 9.63 -9.50
CA ILE A 207 0.06 9.14 -10.78
C ILE A 207 -0.88 8.11 -11.42
N ARG A 208 -1.40 7.15 -10.62
CA ARG A 208 -2.30 6.09 -11.12
C ARG A 208 -3.69 6.61 -11.50
N HIS A 209 -4.13 7.73 -10.94
CA HIS A 209 -5.42 8.35 -11.22
C HIS A 209 -5.33 9.61 -12.09
N ARG A 210 -4.14 10.01 -12.57
CA ARG A 210 -3.93 11.25 -13.34
C ARG A 210 -4.91 11.47 -14.51
N LYS A 211 -5.24 10.39 -15.25
CA LYS A 211 -6.21 10.47 -16.36
C LYS A 211 -7.62 10.77 -15.88
N GLY A 212 -8.05 10.17 -14.76
CA GLY A 212 -9.36 10.44 -14.17
C GLY A 212 -9.43 11.86 -13.58
N ILE A 213 -8.38 12.29 -12.87
CA ILE A 213 -8.31 13.67 -12.37
C ILE A 213 -8.33 14.69 -13.53
N TYR A 214 -7.61 14.42 -14.61
CA TYR A 214 -7.65 15.26 -15.81
C TYR A 214 -9.10 15.38 -16.36
N ARG A 215 -9.80 14.26 -16.52
CA ARG A 215 -11.21 14.26 -16.98
C ARG A 215 -12.14 14.98 -16.02
N ILE A 216 -11.92 14.90 -14.71
CA ILE A 216 -12.71 15.66 -13.71
C ILE A 216 -12.54 17.16 -13.95
N ILE A 217 -11.31 17.64 -14.13
CA ILE A 217 -11.02 19.07 -14.36
C ILE A 217 -11.69 19.57 -15.64
N HIS A 218 -11.81 18.72 -16.67
CA HIS A 218 -12.44 19.07 -17.95
C HIS A 218 -13.94 18.73 -18.02
N GLY A 219 -14.54 18.24 -16.92
CA GLY A 219 -15.97 17.87 -16.89
C GLY A 219 -16.34 16.61 -17.67
N GLU A 220 -15.36 15.77 -18.01
CA GLU A 220 -15.51 14.57 -18.85
C GLU A 220 -15.53 13.26 -18.07
N GLU A 221 -15.34 13.28 -16.74
CA GLU A 221 -15.30 12.05 -15.93
C GLU A 221 -16.71 11.48 -15.77
N PRO A 222 -16.93 10.21 -16.16
CA PRO A 222 -18.23 9.56 -15.98
C PRO A 222 -18.56 9.41 -14.49
N LEU A 223 -19.83 9.60 -14.16
CA LEU A 223 -20.34 9.36 -12.82
C LEU A 223 -20.52 7.85 -12.60
N HIS A 224 -19.68 7.24 -11.76
CA HIS A 224 -19.77 5.81 -11.43
C HIS A 224 -20.94 5.47 -10.49
N LEU A 225 -21.46 6.46 -9.76
CA LEU A 225 -22.65 6.34 -8.91
C LEU A 225 -23.64 7.43 -9.32
N LYS A 226 -24.64 7.06 -10.12
CA LYS A 226 -25.85 7.88 -10.26
C LYS A 226 -26.67 7.65 -8.99
N LEU A 227 -26.54 8.50 -7.98
CA LEU A 227 -27.62 8.68 -7.02
C LEU A 227 -28.83 9.06 -7.86
N LYS A 228 -29.86 8.18 -7.91
CA LYS A 228 -31.17 8.55 -8.50
C LYS A 228 -31.62 9.78 -7.74
N ARG A 229 -31.52 10.94 -8.37
CA ARG A 229 -32.27 12.13 -7.98
C ARG A 229 -33.72 11.97 -8.40
#